data_e441a53319a689bd2791bf8918694657
#
_entry.id   e441a53319a689bd2791bf8918694657
#
_cell.length_a   1.000
_cell.length_b   1.000
_cell.length_c   1.000
_cell.angle_alpha   90.00
_cell.angle_beta   90.00
_cell.angle_gamma   90.00
#
_symmetry.space_group_name_H-M   'P 1'
#
loop_
_entity.id
_entity.type
_entity.pdbx_description
1 polymer ?
#
loop_
_entity_poly.entity_id
_entity_poly.type
_entity_poly.pdbx_seq_one_letter_code
_entity_poly.pdbx_strand_id
1 'polypeptide(L)'
;QEQKGISPQVCIMMPLLEGLDGIKKMSKSYDNYISISDKPNDMFGKVMSINDDLMWKYFDLLSALSLDEIASLKDSISKNNVNPRNIKLKLAEELVARFYSENIGSECIDNFINRFSRNKITIDISTKLVNKQKGINNIDIMTLLTKELRVFNSTSEVRRLIKQGAIKIDKDLIQTIDHKCPNDREFLLKVGKKIAHKVTIK
;
A
#
# COMPACT_ATOMS: atom_id res chain seq x y z
N GLN A 1 -47.59 -0.67 23.17
CA GLN A 1 -48.45 0.41 22.65
C GLN A 1 -49.89 -0.04 22.52
N GLU A 2 -50.18 -1.20 21.94
CA GLU A 2 -51.51 -1.76 21.80
C GLU A 2 -52.29 -1.84 23.13
N GLN A 3 -51.64 -2.32 24.21
CA GLN A 3 -52.22 -2.38 25.54
C GLN A 3 -52.65 -1.00 26.10
N LYS A 4 -52.14 0.07 25.53
CA LYS A 4 -52.49 1.46 25.88
C LYS A 4 -53.40 2.13 24.85
N GLY A 5 -53.93 1.38 23.89
CA GLY A 5 -54.77 1.91 22.82
C GLY A 5 -54.08 2.83 21.82
N ILE A 6 -52.71 2.77 21.77
CA ILE A 6 -51.90 3.55 20.83
C ILE A 6 -51.56 2.67 19.64
N SER A 7 -51.68 3.20 18.42
CA SER A 7 -51.27 2.50 17.20
C SER A 7 -49.82 2.01 17.31
N PRO A 8 -49.52 0.75 16.98
CA PRO A 8 -48.17 0.22 17.01
C PRO A 8 -47.29 0.90 15.96
N GLN A 9 -46.00 1.04 16.28
CA GLN A 9 -45.01 1.55 15.33
C GLN A 9 -44.59 0.46 14.35
N VAL A 10 -44.30 0.86 13.13
CA VAL A 10 -43.66 -0.01 12.15
C VAL A 10 -42.15 -0.07 12.49
N CYS A 11 -41.61 -1.27 12.64
CA CYS A 11 -40.19 -1.50 12.90
C CYS A 11 -39.52 -2.00 11.62
N ILE A 12 -38.51 -1.28 11.15
CA ILE A 12 -37.62 -1.70 10.06
C ILE A 12 -36.31 -2.12 10.68
N MET A 13 -35.91 -3.38 10.48
CA MET A 13 -34.66 -3.93 11.02
C MET A 13 -33.71 -4.25 9.89
N MET A 14 -32.45 -3.83 10.06
CA MET A 14 -31.37 -4.16 9.15
C MET A 14 -30.41 -5.13 9.82
N PRO A 15 -29.68 -5.98 9.07
CA PRO A 15 -28.59 -6.79 9.61
C PRO A 15 -27.55 -5.93 10.30
N LEU A 16 -26.87 -6.52 11.29
CA LEU A 16 -25.82 -5.84 12.02
C LEU A 16 -24.60 -5.62 11.14
N LEU A 17 -24.11 -4.38 11.05
CA LEU A 17 -22.88 -4.05 10.35
C LEU A 17 -21.68 -4.32 11.28
N GLU A 18 -20.78 -5.18 10.84
CA GLU A 18 -19.52 -5.47 11.52
C GLU A 18 -18.50 -4.35 11.28
N GLY A 19 -17.64 -4.10 12.27
CA GLY A 19 -16.57 -3.11 12.15
C GLY A 19 -15.38 -3.63 11.35
N LEU A 20 -14.30 -2.86 11.34
CA LEU A 20 -13.07 -3.16 10.57
C LEU A 20 -12.44 -4.51 10.92
N ASP A 21 -12.70 -5.02 12.13
CA ASP A 21 -12.24 -6.33 12.61
C ASP A 21 -13.00 -7.51 11.97
N GLY A 22 -14.15 -7.26 11.33
CA GLY A 22 -15.00 -8.28 10.72
C GLY A 22 -15.63 -9.27 11.71
N ILE A 23 -15.68 -8.95 13.00
CA ILE A 23 -16.14 -9.84 14.07
C ILE A 23 -17.19 -9.14 14.94
N LYS A 24 -16.83 -7.96 15.49
CA LYS A 24 -17.69 -7.21 16.40
C LYS A 24 -18.51 -6.19 15.62
N LYS A 25 -19.70 -5.86 16.16
CA LYS A 25 -20.48 -4.75 15.61
C LYS A 25 -19.62 -3.49 15.51
N MET A 26 -19.84 -2.71 14.45
CA MET A 26 -19.22 -1.41 14.32
C MET A 26 -19.59 -0.50 15.47
N SER A 27 -18.60 0.04 16.18
CA SER A 27 -18.83 0.85 17.36
C SER A 27 -17.64 1.75 17.66
N LYS A 28 -17.89 2.96 18.15
CA LYS A 28 -16.88 3.87 18.69
C LYS A 28 -16.13 3.24 19.89
N SER A 29 -16.85 2.49 20.75
CA SER A 29 -16.27 1.86 21.94
C SER A 29 -15.26 0.76 21.61
N TYR A 30 -15.35 0.16 20.41
CA TYR A 30 -14.42 -0.87 19.95
C TYR A 30 -13.33 -0.33 19.04
N ASP A 31 -13.37 0.97 18.72
CA ASP A 31 -12.45 1.63 17.78
C ASP A 31 -12.34 0.92 16.41
N ASN A 32 -13.40 0.21 16.02
CA ASN A 32 -13.49 -0.58 14.78
C ASN A 32 -14.41 0.06 13.76
N TYR A 33 -14.65 1.36 13.84
CA TYR A 33 -15.65 2.06 13.05
C TYR A 33 -15.05 2.90 11.92
N ILE A 34 -15.87 3.09 10.89
CA ILE A 34 -15.67 4.09 9.85
C ILE A 34 -16.62 5.24 10.15
N SER A 35 -16.08 6.43 10.40
CA SER A 35 -16.89 7.61 10.67
C SER A 35 -17.30 8.30 9.36
N ILE A 36 -18.55 8.78 9.31
CA ILE A 36 -19.00 9.66 8.23
C ILE A 36 -18.28 11.02 8.23
N SER A 37 -17.62 11.37 9.35
CA SER A 37 -16.80 12.57 9.50
C SER A 37 -15.28 12.30 9.35
N ASP A 38 -14.87 11.08 9.03
CA ASP A 38 -13.48 10.80 8.69
C ASP A 38 -13.07 11.58 7.45
N LYS A 39 -11.82 12.04 7.38
CA LYS A 39 -11.31 12.64 6.15
C LYS A 39 -11.42 11.66 4.98
N PRO A 40 -11.65 12.14 3.75
CA PRO A 40 -11.90 11.26 2.59
C PRO A 40 -10.86 10.14 2.42
N ASN A 41 -9.58 10.47 2.48
CA ASN A 41 -8.49 9.49 2.36
C ASN A 41 -8.44 8.51 3.54
N ASP A 42 -8.84 8.91 4.74
CA ASP A 42 -8.87 8.04 5.92
C ASP A 42 -10.06 7.07 5.83
N MET A 43 -11.25 7.58 5.46
CA MET A 43 -12.44 6.75 5.18
C MET A 43 -12.11 5.71 4.09
N PHE A 44 -11.54 6.15 2.97
CA PHE A 44 -11.12 5.29 1.87
C PHE A 44 -10.15 4.19 2.34
N GLY A 45 -9.12 4.59 3.10
CA GLY A 45 -8.14 3.66 3.64
C GLY A 45 -8.73 2.62 4.58
N LYS A 46 -9.70 3.01 5.43
CA LYS A 46 -10.42 2.11 6.33
C LYS A 46 -11.25 1.10 5.54
N VAL A 47 -11.99 1.51 4.51
CA VAL A 47 -12.74 0.59 3.64
C VAL A 47 -11.78 -0.37 2.93
N MET A 48 -10.65 0.10 2.45
CA MET A 48 -9.64 -0.76 1.82
C MET A 48 -8.99 -1.76 2.77
N SER A 49 -9.04 -1.53 4.09
CA SER A 49 -8.43 -2.40 5.11
C SER A 49 -9.29 -3.60 5.51
N ILE A 50 -10.61 -3.60 5.21
CA ILE A 50 -11.50 -4.72 5.54
C ILE A 50 -11.09 -5.98 4.77
N ASN A 51 -11.39 -7.16 5.33
CA ASN A 51 -11.20 -8.43 4.62
C ASN A 51 -12.22 -8.61 3.47
N ASP A 52 -11.99 -9.59 2.60
CA ASP A 52 -12.81 -9.76 1.40
C ASP A 52 -14.22 -10.29 1.71
N ASP A 53 -14.38 -11.06 2.80
CA ASP A 53 -15.71 -11.54 3.24
C ASP A 53 -16.58 -10.39 3.75
N LEU A 54 -15.96 -9.49 4.55
CA LEU A 54 -16.64 -8.31 5.06
C LEU A 54 -16.98 -7.31 3.94
N MET A 55 -16.15 -7.23 2.91
CA MET A 55 -16.41 -6.40 1.72
C MET A 55 -17.78 -6.72 1.11
N TRP A 56 -18.15 -8.00 1.00
CA TRP A 56 -19.45 -8.37 0.45
C TRP A 56 -20.63 -7.96 1.34
N LYS A 57 -20.47 -8.08 2.65
CA LYS A 57 -21.48 -7.56 3.59
C LYS A 57 -21.64 -6.04 3.47
N TYR A 58 -20.55 -5.33 3.23
CA TYR A 58 -20.60 -3.89 3.01
C TYR A 58 -21.26 -3.53 1.69
N PHE A 59 -21.05 -4.29 0.63
CA PHE A 59 -21.81 -4.14 -0.61
C PHE A 59 -23.30 -4.36 -0.37
N ASP A 60 -23.66 -5.46 0.28
CA ASP A 60 -25.07 -5.82 0.52
C ASP A 60 -25.82 -4.78 1.40
N LEU A 61 -25.12 -4.10 2.32
CA LEU A 61 -25.73 -3.17 3.29
C LEU A 61 -25.54 -1.69 2.96
N LEU A 62 -24.46 -1.34 2.26
CA LEU A 62 -24.06 0.06 2.10
C LEU A 62 -23.99 0.51 0.64
N SER A 63 -23.87 -0.38 -0.34
CA SER A 63 -23.79 0.02 -1.74
C SER A 63 -25.15 0.40 -2.30
N ALA A 64 -25.20 1.26 -3.31
CA ALA A 64 -26.37 1.56 -4.10
C ALA A 64 -26.58 0.57 -5.25
N LEU A 65 -25.65 -0.37 -5.46
CA LEU A 65 -25.76 -1.40 -6.48
C LEU A 65 -26.92 -2.34 -6.18
N SER A 66 -27.60 -2.80 -7.23
CA SER A 66 -28.62 -3.85 -7.13
C SER A 66 -28.01 -5.20 -6.76
N LEU A 67 -28.84 -6.10 -6.23
CA LEU A 67 -28.40 -7.46 -5.89
C LEU A 67 -27.83 -8.22 -7.10
N ASP A 68 -28.38 -7.98 -8.30
CA ASP A 68 -27.91 -8.62 -9.54
C ASP A 68 -26.50 -8.10 -9.95
N GLU A 69 -26.27 -6.81 -9.77
CA GLU A 69 -24.92 -6.22 -10.01
C GLU A 69 -23.91 -6.77 -9.01
N ILE A 70 -24.28 -6.87 -7.72
CA ILE A 70 -23.41 -7.46 -6.69
C ILE A 70 -23.13 -8.94 -7.01
N ALA A 71 -24.14 -9.70 -7.43
CA ALA A 71 -23.95 -11.09 -7.86
C ALA A 71 -23.00 -11.19 -9.05
N SER A 72 -23.13 -10.31 -10.04
CA SER A 72 -22.24 -10.25 -11.21
C SER A 72 -20.79 -9.93 -10.82
N LEU A 73 -20.59 -9.07 -9.82
CA LEU A 73 -19.24 -8.80 -9.28
C LEU A 73 -18.66 -10.03 -8.56
N LYS A 74 -19.46 -10.75 -7.77
CA LYS A 74 -19.04 -12.02 -7.11
C LYS A 74 -18.62 -13.05 -8.16
N ASP A 75 -19.39 -13.22 -9.21
CA ASP A 75 -19.10 -14.13 -10.32
C ASP A 75 -17.80 -13.77 -11.06
N SER A 76 -17.54 -12.47 -11.24
CA SER A 76 -16.33 -12.01 -11.94
C SER A 76 -15.05 -12.36 -11.18
N ILE A 77 -15.09 -12.38 -9.85
CA ILE A 77 -13.96 -12.87 -9.01
C ILE A 77 -13.84 -14.38 -9.12
N SER A 78 -14.96 -15.11 -9.02
CA SER A 78 -14.94 -16.58 -9.05
C SER A 78 -14.34 -17.13 -10.33
N LYS A 79 -14.54 -16.43 -11.44
CA LYS A 79 -13.96 -16.75 -12.77
C LYS A 79 -12.51 -16.26 -12.94
N ASN A 80 -11.87 -15.75 -11.88
CA ASN A 80 -10.53 -15.14 -11.89
C ASN A 80 -10.34 -14.00 -12.91
N ASN A 81 -11.43 -13.35 -13.33
CA ASN A 81 -11.38 -12.26 -14.30
C ASN A 81 -11.03 -10.92 -13.66
N VAL A 82 -11.32 -10.75 -12.35
CA VAL A 82 -11.13 -9.48 -11.63
C VAL A 82 -10.48 -9.73 -10.27
N ASN A 83 -9.50 -8.90 -9.92
CA ASN A 83 -8.88 -8.94 -8.61
C ASN A 83 -9.85 -8.35 -7.55
N PRO A 84 -10.09 -9.02 -6.40
CA PRO A 84 -10.93 -8.51 -5.29
C PRO A 84 -10.57 -7.09 -4.86
N ARG A 85 -9.29 -6.73 -4.90
CA ARG A 85 -8.82 -5.36 -4.62
C ARG A 85 -9.50 -4.32 -5.52
N ASN A 86 -9.69 -4.62 -6.80
CA ASN A 86 -10.31 -3.65 -7.73
C ASN A 86 -11.79 -3.44 -7.42
N ILE A 87 -12.47 -4.47 -6.94
CA ILE A 87 -13.87 -4.38 -6.50
C ILE A 87 -13.96 -3.58 -5.20
N LYS A 88 -13.03 -3.81 -4.27
CA LYS A 88 -12.94 -3.04 -3.03
C LYS A 88 -12.65 -1.55 -3.28
N LEU A 89 -11.84 -1.21 -4.29
CA LEU A 89 -11.62 0.18 -4.71
C LEU A 89 -12.94 0.85 -5.13
N LYS A 90 -13.80 0.15 -5.90
CA LYS A 90 -15.12 0.69 -6.29
C LYS A 90 -16.01 0.94 -5.08
N LEU A 91 -16.06 0.01 -4.13
CA LEU A 91 -16.82 0.20 -2.90
C LEU A 91 -16.31 1.40 -2.09
N ALA A 92 -15.00 1.53 -1.95
CA ALA A 92 -14.40 2.64 -1.21
C ALA A 92 -14.66 3.99 -1.89
N GLU A 93 -14.58 4.05 -3.22
CA GLU A 93 -14.92 5.21 -4.03
C GLU A 93 -16.37 5.61 -3.81
N GLU A 94 -17.31 4.65 -3.96
CA GLU A 94 -18.75 4.88 -3.79
C GLU A 94 -19.07 5.42 -2.40
N LEU A 95 -18.50 4.82 -1.34
CA LEU A 95 -18.76 5.27 0.03
C LEU A 95 -18.22 6.67 0.30
N VAL A 96 -17.02 6.99 -0.20
CA VAL A 96 -16.48 8.35 -0.07
C VAL A 96 -17.31 9.34 -0.89
N ALA A 97 -17.68 9.01 -2.13
CA ALA A 97 -18.48 9.87 -2.99
C ALA A 97 -19.83 10.22 -2.36
N ARG A 98 -20.45 9.29 -1.65
CA ARG A 98 -21.74 9.48 -0.96
C ARG A 98 -21.71 10.58 0.10
N PHE A 99 -20.61 10.71 0.85
CA PHE A 99 -20.50 11.67 1.96
C PHE A 99 -19.80 12.97 1.55
N TYR A 100 -19.06 12.97 0.42
CA TYR A 100 -18.31 14.12 -0.05
C TYR A 100 -18.72 14.53 -1.46
N SER A 101 -18.13 13.90 -2.48
CA SER A 101 -18.51 14.05 -3.89
C SER A 101 -17.81 12.98 -4.75
N GLU A 102 -18.33 12.77 -5.98
CA GLU A 102 -17.72 11.85 -6.94
C GLU A 102 -16.26 12.20 -7.26
N ASN A 103 -15.97 13.50 -7.45
CA ASN A 103 -14.60 13.95 -7.71
C ASN A 103 -13.64 13.59 -6.57
N ILE A 104 -14.07 13.75 -5.31
CA ILE A 104 -13.26 13.40 -4.14
C ILE A 104 -13.10 11.89 -4.03
N GLY A 105 -14.13 11.10 -4.36
CA GLY A 105 -14.03 9.65 -4.42
C GLY A 105 -12.95 9.17 -5.39
N SER A 106 -12.99 9.69 -6.62
CA SER A 106 -11.99 9.37 -7.66
C SER A 106 -10.58 9.85 -7.29
N GLU A 107 -10.44 11.05 -6.69
CA GLU A 107 -9.17 11.54 -6.18
C GLU A 107 -8.58 10.61 -5.09
N CYS A 108 -9.42 10.05 -4.23
CA CYS A 108 -8.98 9.09 -3.20
C CYS A 108 -8.43 7.80 -3.82
N ILE A 109 -8.98 7.31 -4.95
CA ILE A 109 -8.41 6.18 -5.70
C ILE A 109 -7.00 6.52 -6.15
N ASP A 110 -6.81 7.67 -6.81
CA ASP A 110 -5.51 8.08 -7.33
C ASP A 110 -4.48 8.24 -6.20
N ASN A 111 -4.88 8.87 -5.10
CA ASN A 111 -4.05 9.02 -3.92
C ASN A 111 -3.67 7.66 -3.32
N PHE A 112 -4.62 6.74 -3.23
CA PHE A 112 -4.38 5.40 -2.71
C PHE A 112 -3.46 4.60 -3.62
N ILE A 113 -3.75 4.56 -4.92
CA ILE A 113 -2.90 3.87 -5.91
C ILE A 113 -1.51 4.48 -5.91
N ASN A 114 -1.38 5.80 -5.90
CA ASN A 114 -0.10 6.50 -5.85
C ASN A 114 0.66 6.22 -4.55
N ARG A 115 -0.01 6.18 -3.40
CA ARG A 115 0.59 5.84 -2.10
C ARG A 115 1.10 4.39 -2.10
N PHE A 116 0.36 3.46 -2.68
CA PHE A 116 0.75 2.04 -2.75
C PHE A 116 1.61 1.70 -3.97
N SER A 117 1.52 2.45 -5.08
CA SER A 117 2.48 2.39 -6.18
C SER A 117 3.80 3.09 -5.81
N ARG A 118 3.75 4.13 -4.95
CA ARG A 118 4.92 4.75 -4.30
C ARG A 118 5.44 3.92 -3.13
N ASN A 119 4.72 2.89 -2.66
CA ASN A 119 5.28 1.75 -1.92
C ASN A 119 6.02 0.74 -2.83
N LYS A 120 6.07 0.91 -4.17
CA LYS A 120 7.34 0.88 -4.87
C LYS A 120 8.14 2.08 -4.34
N ILE A 121 8.60 1.92 -3.10
CA ILE A 121 9.61 2.67 -2.40
C ILE A 121 9.86 4.00 -3.14
N THR A 122 9.32 5.11 -2.65
CA THR A 122 10.09 6.34 -2.67
C THR A 122 11.28 6.06 -1.75
N ILE A 123 12.20 5.30 -2.27
CA ILE A 123 13.56 5.39 -1.86
C ILE A 123 13.86 6.83 -2.20
N ASP A 124 14.15 7.61 -1.20
CA ASP A 124 14.67 8.95 -1.39
C ASP A 124 15.97 8.75 -2.19
N ILE A 125 15.85 8.91 -3.52
CA ILE A 125 16.98 8.65 -4.43
C ILE A 125 17.89 9.86 -4.32
N SER A 126 18.68 9.89 -3.26
CA SER A 126 19.70 10.90 -3.15
C SER A 126 20.81 10.64 -4.19
N THR A 127 21.09 11.63 -5.00
CA THR A 127 22.21 11.59 -5.94
C THR A 127 23.52 11.76 -5.16
N LYS A 128 24.43 10.82 -5.28
CA LYS A 128 25.75 10.83 -4.64
C LYS A 128 26.84 10.84 -5.69
N LEU A 129 27.69 11.84 -5.63
CA LEU A 129 28.92 11.92 -6.41
C LEU A 129 30.07 11.33 -5.57
N VAL A 130 30.75 10.33 -6.11
CA VAL A 130 31.91 9.70 -5.50
C VAL A 130 33.15 10.04 -6.33
N ASN A 131 34.08 10.74 -5.75
CA ASN A 131 35.33 11.08 -6.42
C ASN A 131 36.35 9.93 -6.27
N LYS A 132 36.87 9.44 -7.38
CA LYS A 132 37.96 8.43 -7.36
C LYS A 132 39.19 9.00 -6.63
N GLN A 133 39.70 8.23 -5.70
CA GLN A 133 41.04 8.53 -5.16
C GLN A 133 42.09 8.24 -6.24
N LYS A 134 43.12 9.11 -6.36
CA LYS A 134 44.23 8.95 -7.31
C LYS A 134 44.83 7.54 -7.17
N GLY A 135 44.78 6.76 -8.26
CA GLY A 135 45.36 5.41 -8.33
C GLY A 135 44.35 4.24 -8.20
N ILE A 136 43.05 4.48 -7.95
CA ILE A 136 42.04 3.42 -7.88
C ILE A 136 41.18 3.45 -9.13
N ASN A 137 41.41 2.50 -10.04
CA ASN A 137 40.64 2.42 -11.30
C ASN A 137 39.22 1.89 -11.13
N ASN A 138 38.92 1.11 -10.07
CA ASN A 138 37.57 0.53 -9.84
C ASN A 138 37.29 0.46 -8.34
N ILE A 139 36.15 0.96 -7.94
CA ILE A 139 35.64 0.85 -6.56
C ILE A 139 34.77 -0.42 -6.46
N ASP A 140 35.08 -1.29 -5.50
CA ASP A 140 34.24 -2.45 -5.20
C ASP A 140 33.01 -2.05 -4.35
N ILE A 141 31.97 -2.88 -4.38
CA ILE A 141 30.70 -2.61 -3.70
C ILE A 141 30.86 -2.46 -2.18
N MET A 142 31.82 -3.18 -1.58
CA MET A 142 32.11 -3.11 -0.15
C MET A 142 32.66 -1.73 0.21
N THR A 143 33.67 -1.27 -0.52
CA THR A 143 34.30 0.05 -0.33
C THR A 143 33.27 1.16 -0.59
N LEU A 144 32.45 1.03 -1.64
CA LEU A 144 31.43 2.01 -1.97
C LEU A 144 30.43 2.18 -0.82
N LEU A 145 29.90 1.08 -0.25
CA LEU A 145 28.88 1.13 0.79
C LEU A 145 29.43 1.53 2.18
N THR A 146 30.69 1.19 2.49
CA THR A 146 31.24 1.43 3.84
C THR A 146 32.06 2.70 3.94
N LYS A 147 32.87 3.00 2.94
CA LYS A 147 33.80 4.14 2.98
C LYS A 147 33.29 5.38 2.27
N GLU A 148 32.76 5.21 1.06
CA GLU A 148 32.38 6.34 0.22
C GLU A 148 30.97 6.86 0.57
N LEU A 149 29.98 6.00 0.55
CA LEU A 149 28.60 6.38 0.86
C LEU A 149 28.30 6.34 2.36
N ARG A 150 29.10 5.65 3.14
CA ARG A 150 28.91 5.44 4.60
C ARG A 150 27.51 5.00 4.97
N VAL A 151 26.92 4.15 4.12
CA VAL A 151 25.57 3.59 4.35
C VAL A 151 25.62 2.59 5.51
N PHE A 152 26.75 1.90 5.66
CA PHE A 152 26.98 0.92 6.72
C PHE A 152 28.34 1.15 7.40
N ASN A 153 28.33 0.98 8.71
CA ASN A 153 29.54 1.11 9.53
C ASN A 153 30.32 -0.22 9.63
N SER A 154 29.72 -1.35 9.16
CA SER A 154 30.29 -2.68 9.29
C SER A 154 30.33 -3.43 7.96
N THR A 155 31.50 -3.98 7.63
CA THR A 155 31.66 -4.88 6.48
C THR A 155 30.88 -6.20 6.64
N SER A 156 30.66 -6.65 7.88
CA SER A 156 29.87 -7.85 8.19
C SER A 156 28.42 -7.70 7.78
N GLU A 157 27.85 -6.51 7.95
CA GLU A 157 26.48 -6.21 7.56
C GLU A 157 26.32 -6.23 6.03
N VAL A 158 27.25 -5.63 5.29
CA VAL A 158 27.26 -5.67 3.82
C VAL A 158 27.36 -7.11 3.31
N ARG A 159 28.23 -7.93 3.90
CA ARG A 159 28.35 -9.36 3.54
C ARG A 159 27.04 -10.12 3.76
N ARG A 160 26.35 -9.88 4.88
CA ARG A 160 25.04 -10.49 5.17
C ARG A 160 24.01 -10.09 4.11
N LEU A 161 23.95 -8.80 3.75
CA LEU A 161 23.00 -8.29 2.77
C LEU A 161 23.27 -8.84 1.35
N ILE A 162 24.54 -9.02 0.97
CA ILE A 162 24.91 -9.69 -0.30
C ILE A 162 24.42 -11.14 -0.30
N LYS A 163 24.66 -11.90 0.78
CA LYS A 163 24.18 -13.29 0.91
C LYS A 163 22.65 -13.39 0.87
N GLN A 164 21.94 -12.39 1.38
CA GLN A 164 20.49 -12.32 1.34
C GLN A 164 19.92 -11.83 0.00
N GLY A 165 20.76 -11.52 -0.98
CA GLY A 165 20.33 -10.99 -2.27
C GLY A 165 19.66 -9.60 -2.17
N ALA A 166 20.08 -8.81 -1.17
CA ALA A 166 19.45 -7.52 -0.89
C ALA A 166 20.11 -6.34 -1.59
N ILE A 167 21.23 -6.53 -2.30
CA ILE A 167 21.95 -5.45 -2.99
C ILE A 167 21.83 -5.61 -4.49
N LYS A 168 21.42 -4.53 -5.17
CA LYS A 168 21.28 -4.47 -6.63
C LYS A 168 21.93 -3.21 -7.18
N ILE A 169 22.55 -3.35 -8.34
CA ILE A 169 22.98 -2.22 -9.19
C ILE A 169 22.11 -2.24 -10.44
N ASP A 170 21.38 -1.16 -10.69
CA ASP A 170 20.35 -1.07 -11.72
C ASP A 170 19.32 -2.21 -11.59
N LYS A 171 19.39 -3.23 -12.44
CA LYS A 171 18.54 -4.42 -12.39
C LYS A 171 19.28 -5.67 -11.91
N ASP A 172 20.62 -5.61 -11.81
CA ASP A 172 21.48 -6.75 -11.56
C ASP A 172 21.70 -7.00 -10.07
N LEU A 173 21.52 -8.26 -9.66
CA LEU A 173 21.73 -8.70 -8.29
C LEU A 173 23.23 -8.88 -8.02
N ILE A 174 23.72 -8.25 -6.96
CA ILE A 174 25.12 -8.39 -6.55
C ILE A 174 25.26 -9.64 -5.68
N GLN A 175 26.09 -10.57 -6.14
CA GLN A 175 26.31 -11.87 -5.47
C GLN A 175 27.68 -11.99 -4.79
N THR A 176 28.61 -11.12 -5.15
CA THR A 176 29.99 -11.18 -4.64
C THR A 176 30.39 -9.85 -3.98
N ILE A 177 31.26 -9.95 -2.98
CA ILE A 177 31.76 -8.78 -2.22
C ILE A 177 32.74 -7.93 -3.04
N ASP A 178 33.43 -8.54 -4.00
CA ASP A 178 34.44 -7.90 -4.85
C ASP A 178 33.83 -7.36 -6.16
N HIS A 179 32.49 -7.30 -6.22
CA HIS A 179 31.81 -6.77 -7.40
C HIS A 179 32.23 -5.34 -7.67
N LYS A 180 32.78 -5.08 -8.86
CA LYS A 180 33.24 -3.76 -9.27
C LYS A 180 32.09 -2.90 -9.75
N CYS A 181 31.94 -1.72 -9.16
CA CYS A 181 30.90 -0.78 -9.51
C CYS A 181 31.18 -0.14 -10.88
N PRO A 182 30.15 0.19 -11.66
CA PRO A 182 30.31 0.89 -12.93
C PRO A 182 31.02 2.24 -12.74
N ASN A 183 31.99 2.52 -13.61
CA ASN A 183 32.69 3.79 -13.64
C ASN A 183 32.16 4.66 -14.79
N ASP A 184 32.28 5.97 -14.64
CA ASP A 184 32.02 6.96 -15.69
C ASP A 184 30.58 6.96 -16.24
N ARG A 185 29.64 6.35 -15.50
CA ARG A 185 28.19 6.45 -15.73
C ARG A 185 27.42 6.53 -14.43
N GLU A 186 26.22 7.10 -14.50
CA GLU A 186 25.25 7.06 -13.41
C GLU A 186 24.62 5.66 -13.32
N PHE A 187 24.50 5.11 -12.12
CA PHE A 187 23.79 3.85 -11.85
C PHE A 187 22.96 3.95 -10.58
N LEU A 188 21.93 3.13 -10.50
CA LEU A 188 21.04 3.05 -9.35
C LEU A 188 21.46 1.92 -8.43
N LEU A 189 22.00 2.28 -7.26
CA LEU A 189 22.33 1.34 -6.19
C LEU A 189 21.14 1.18 -5.25
N LYS A 190 20.63 -0.03 -5.11
CA LYS A 190 19.56 -0.38 -4.16
C LYS A 190 20.06 -1.34 -3.10
N VAL A 191 19.73 -1.06 -1.83
CA VAL A 191 20.07 -1.91 -0.70
C VAL A 191 18.83 -2.20 0.14
N GLY A 192 18.37 -3.43 0.08
CA GLY A 192 17.12 -3.84 0.71
C GLY A 192 15.90 -3.12 0.16
N LYS A 193 14.92 -2.85 1.03
CA LYS A 193 13.65 -2.20 0.67
C LYS A 193 13.64 -0.68 0.92
N LYS A 194 14.65 -0.15 1.61
CA LYS A 194 14.60 1.23 2.14
C LYS A 194 15.66 2.18 1.57
N ILE A 195 16.75 1.67 1.01
CA ILE A 195 17.89 2.50 0.60
C ILE A 195 18.07 2.40 -0.90
N ALA A 196 18.12 3.54 -1.60
CA ALA A 196 18.60 3.64 -2.96
C ALA A 196 19.30 4.98 -3.19
N HIS A 197 20.39 4.91 -3.91
CA HIS A 197 21.17 6.07 -4.31
C HIS A 197 21.43 6.01 -5.81
N LYS A 198 21.30 7.16 -6.47
CA LYS A 198 21.89 7.37 -7.78
C LYS A 198 23.35 7.73 -7.56
N VAL A 199 24.25 6.90 -8.03
CA VAL A 199 25.69 7.04 -7.80
C VAL A 199 26.40 7.30 -9.12
N THR A 200 27.25 8.31 -9.13
CA THR A 200 28.18 8.57 -10.23
C THR A 200 29.58 8.55 -9.66
N ILE A 201 30.45 7.70 -10.21
CA ILE A 201 31.88 7.61 -9.84
C ILE A 201 32.67 8.34 -10.91
N LYS A 202 33.33 9.42 -10.51
CA LYS A 202 34.20 10.25 -11.40
C LYS A 202 35.65 10.21 -10.97
#